data_dd7def9e6c94c8609fb93840da437072
#
_entry.id   dd7def9e6c94c8609fb93840da437072
#
_cell.length_a   1.000
_cell.length_b   1.000
_cell.length_c   1.000
_cell.angle_alpha   90.00
_cell.angle_beta   90.00
_cell.angle_gamma   90.00
#
_symmetry.space_group_name_H-M   'P 1'
#
loop_
_entity.id
_entity.type
_entity.pdbx_description
1 polymer ?
#
loop_
_entity_poly.entity_id
_entity_poly.type
_entity_poly.pdbx_seq_one_letter_code
_entity_poly.pdbx_strand_id
1 'polypeptide(L)'
;MSFYDTEKELLIIIPAYNEEKNIGAVLDGLQNLSVTDIAEILVIDDASRDNTAAVARGKGVAVITQLYHMGYGSALQLGYQYAVRKDFSYVIQLDADGQHDVGNVMKIYERLRTVDDNGDCPDLVLGSRFMQGAPAYPVSFAKKAAYAWFGGIIRLLAGKKIMDPTTGLQGLGRRAFTYYAGTGHFDDKYPDANVLLQMLMLGYRVEEMPALMHQRTEGTSMHWGLGPLAYMLRMTFSVAAVWLRIRWIRPDSGKRCAAEETSMPDAEDLNDHVVS
;
A
#
# COMPACT_ATOMS: atom_id res chain seq x y z
N MET A 1 -21.08 20.43 -18.63
CA MET A 1 -20.54 19.27 -19.38
C MET A 1 -19.57 18.59 -18.40
N SER A 2 -19.99 17.53 -17.73
CA SER A 2 -19.23 16.87 -16.66
C SER A 2 -18.05 16.13 -17.28
N PHE A 3 -16.83 16.53 -16.91
CA PHE A 3 -15.58 15.86 -17.32
C PHE A 3 -15.23 14.66 -16.43
N TYR A 4 -16.21 14.02 -15.82
CA TYR A 4 -16.03 12.78 -15.07
C TYR A 4 -16.52 11.63 -15.94
N ASP A 5 -15.66 11.25 -16.89
CA ASP A 5 -15.90 10.06 -17.70
C ASP A 5 -15.30 8.86 -16.99
N THR A 6 -16.18 7.86 -16.85
CA THR A 6 -15.98 6.48 -16.38
C THR A 6 -15.46 6.28 -14.95
N GLU A 7 -16.30 5.92 -14.18
CA GLU A 7 -16.52 5.08 -13.00
C GLU A 7 -15.55 3.91 -12.82
N LYS A 8 -14.22 4.15 -13.00
CA LYS A 8 -13.22 3.19 -12.59
C LYS A 8 -13.16 3.21 -11.07
N GLU A 9 -13.59 2.11 -10.46
CA GLU A 9 -13.64 2.02 -9.00
C GLU A 9 -12.30 1.60 -8.37
N LEU A 10 -11.32 1.17 -9.17
CA LEU A 10 -10.01 0.69 -8.75
C LEU A 10 -8.91 1.67 -9.17
N LEU A 11 -8.03 2.02 -8.24
CA LEU A 11 -6.76 2.70 -8.52
C LEU A 11 -5.60 1.74 -8.24
N ILE A 12 -4.69 1.60 -9.20
CA ILE A 12 -3.41 0.89 -9.00
C ILE A 12 -2.33 1.93 -8.78
N ILE A 13 -1.70 1.91 -7.59
CA ILE A 13 -0.62 2.83 -7.22
C ILE A 13 0.71 2.11 -7.34
N ILE A 14 1.65 2.72 -8.08
CA ILE A 14 2.99 2.20 -8.29
C ILE A 14 4.00 3.26 -7.85
N PRO A 15 4.54 3.18 -6.61
CA PRO A 15 5.64 4.05 -6.20
C PRO A 15 6.91 3.63 -6.95
N ALA A 16 7.63 4.60 -7.50
CA ALA A 16 8.82 4.34 -8.31
C ALA A 16 9.95 5.32 -7.97
N TYR A 17 11.17 4.80 -7.81
CA TYR A 17 12.39 5.60 -7.66
C TYR A 17 13.57 4.93 -8.36
N ASN A 18 14.04 5.52 -9.48
CA ASN A 18 15.11 4.99 -10.32
C ASN A 18 14.83 3.56 -10.82
N GLU A 19 13.65 3.35 -11.40
CA GLU A 19 13.17 2.07 -11.92
C GLU A 19 12.95 2.11 -13.46
N GLU A 20 13.73 2.94 -14.21
CA GLU A 20 13.58 3.09 -15.67
C GLU A 20 13.64 1.75 -16.43
N LYS A 21 14.39 0.78 -15.91
CA LYS A 21 14.56 -0.54 -16.53
C LYS A 21 13.40 -1.50 -16.30
N ASN A 22 12.66 -1.32 -15.21
CA ASN A 22 11.64 -2.27 -14.76
C ASN A 22 10.22 -1.76 -15.00
N ILE A 23 9.98 -0.45 -14.80
CA ILE A 23 8.64 0.14 -14.80
C ILE A 23 7.88 -0.10 -16.11
N GLY A 24 8.59 -0.07 -17.26
CA GLY A 24 7.98 -0.31 -18.58
C GLY A 24 7.34 -1.68 -18.67
N ALA A 25 8.04 -2.74 -18.24
CA ALA A 25 7.54 -4.12 -18.27
C ALA A 25 6.36 -4.34 -17.30
N VAL A 26 6.39 -3.71 -16.12
CA VAL A 26 5.28 -3.76 -15.15
C VAL A 26 4.02 -3.14 -15.76
N LEU A 27 4.15 -1.96 -16.39
CA LEU A 27 3.03 -1.27 -17.02
C LEU A 27 2.47 -2.05 -18.21
N ASP A 28 3.34 -2.62 -19.07
CA ASP A 28 2.91 -3.49 -20.18
C ASP A 28 2.13 -4.70 -19.67
N GLY A 29 2.61 -5.33 -18.60
CA GLY A 29 1.94 -6.45 -17.97
C GLY A 29 0.53 -6.10 -17.49
N LEU A 30 0.37 -4.96 -16.82
CA LEU A 30 -0.93 -4.48 -16.35
C LEU A 30 -1.88 -4.15 -17.51
N GLN A 31 -1.38 -3.47 -18.55
CA GLN A 31 -2.18 -3.12 -19.72
C GLN A 31 -2.67 -4.33 -20.50
N ASN A 32 -1.88 -5.41 -20.55
CA ASN A 32 -2.25 -6.65 -21.21
C ASN A 32 -3.33 -7.47 -20.47
N LEU A 33 -3.59 -7.19 -19.20
CA LEU A 33 -4.56 -7.94 -18.39
C LEU A 33 -6.00 -7.42 -18.47
N SER A 34 -6.34 -6.50 -19.38
CA SER A 34 -7.65 -5.84 -19.42
C SER A 34 -8.06 -5.17 -18.08
N VAL A 35 -7.11 -5.02 -17.18
CA VAL A 35 -7.35 -4.36 -15.88
C VAL A 35 -7.62 -2.87 -16.08
N THR A 36 -7.16 -2.30 -17.17
CA THR A 36 -7.36 -0.91 -17.57
C THR A 36 -8.82 -0.55 -17.83
N ASP A 37 -9.67 -1.55 -18.05
CA ASP A 37 -11.12 -1.32 -18.23
C ASP A 37 -11.80 -0.92 -16.92
N ILE A 38 -11.28 -1.41 -15.79
CA ILE A 38 -11.84 -1.20 -14.44
C ILE A 38 -10.93 -0.39 -13.52
N ALA A 39 -9.66 -0.19 -13.89
CA ALA A 39 -8.67 0.49 -13.06
C ALA A 39 -8.00 1.67 -13.76
N GLU A 40 -7.70 2.70 -13.00
CA GLU A 40 -6.70 3.70 -13.35
C GLU A 40 -5.33 3.27 -12.80
N ILE A 41 -4.26 3.48 -13.57
CA ILE A 41 -2.89 3.23 -13.13
C ILE A 41 -2.23 4.57 -12.86
N LEU A 42 -1.71 4.74 -11.64
CA LEU A 42 -1.01 5.92 -11.18
C LEU A 42 0.41 5.57 -10.73
N VAL A 43 1.40 6.08 -11.44
CA VAL A 43 2.80 6.01 -11.02
C VAL A 43 3.12 7.24 -10.18
N ILE A 44 3.66 7.03 -8.98
CA ILE A 44 4.21 8.09 -8.13
C ILE A 44 5.73 8.03 -8.24
N ASP A 45 6.28 8.91 -9.05
CA ASP A 45 7.73 9.06 -9.21
C ASP A 45 8.31 9.89 -8.07
N ASP A 46 9.09 9.27 -7.20
CA ASP A 46 9.67 9.88 -5.99
C ASP A 46 10.98 10.64 -6.32
N ALA A 47 10.91 11.57 -7.27
CA ALA A 47 12.02 12.39 -7.76
C ALA A 47 13.17 11.54 -8.33
N SER A 48 12.87 10.61 -9.23
CA SER A 48 13.88 9.80 -9.93
C SER A 48 14.89 10.65 -10.67
N ARG A 49 16.13 10.17 -10.73
CA ARG A 49 17.23 10.82 -11.45
C ARG A 49 17.47 10.21 -12.83
N ASP A 50 16.78 9.14 -13.15
CA ASP A 50 16.80 8.44 -14.43
C ASP A 50 15.53 8.74 -15.24
N ASN A 51 15.24 7.95 -16.27
CA ASN A 51 14.09 8.16 -17.14
C ASN A 51 12.79 7.50 -16.64
N THR A 52 12.69 7.10 -15.37
CA THR A 52 11.51 6.39 -14.81
C THR A 52 10.20 7.09 -15.16
N ALA A 53 10.07 8.38 -14.85
CA ALA A 53 8.86 9.15 -15.13
C ALA A 53 8.56 9.29 -16.64
N ALA A 54 9.60 9.42 -17.47
CA ALA A 54 9.45 9.54 -18.93
C ALA A 54 8.97 8.22 -19.53
N VAL A 55 9.53 7.09 -19.09
CA VAL A 55 9.09 5.74 -19.50
C VAL A 55 7.63 5.52 -19.12
N ALA A 56 7.24 5.83 -17.89
CA ALA A 56 5.86 5.68 -17.44
C ALA A 56 4.88 6.54 -18.24
N ARG A 57 5.20 7.82 -18.48
CA ARG A 57 4.37 8.70 -19.34
C ARG A 57 4.25 8.18 -20.77
N GLY A 58 5.34 7.62 -21.30
CA GLY A 58 5.35 7.01 -22.64
C GLY A 58 4.42 5.81 -22.78
N LYS A 59 4.03 5.18 -21.66
CA LYS A 59 3.02 4.10 -21.60
C LYS A 59 1.59 4.62 -21.48
N GLY A 60 1.37 5.94 -21.45
CA GLY A 60 0.04 6.53 -21.41
C GLY A 60 -0.67 6.43 -20.05
N VAL A 61 0.05 6.16 -18.96
CA VAL A 61 -0.50 6.13 -17.61
C VAL A 61 -0.34 7.48 -16.89
N ALA A 62 -1.14 7.72 -15.86
CA ALA A 62 -1.01 8.90 -15.02
C ALA A 62 0.30 8.86 -14.22
N VAL A 63 1.03 9.99 -14.16
CA VAL A 63 2.30 10.10 -13.43
C VAL A 63 2.31 11.37 -12.60
N ILE A 64 2.50 11.23 -11.30
CA ILE A 64 2.81 12.34 -10.39
C ILE A 64 4.29 12.25 -10.02
N THR A 65 5.06 13.32 -10.29
CA THR A 65 6.48 13.40 -9.91
C THR A 65 6.62 14.30 -8.70
N GLN A 66 7.23 13.79 -7.63
CA GLN A 66 7.55 14.57 -6.44
C GLN A 66 8.73 15.51 -6.69
N LEU A 67 8.76 16.66 -6.04
CA LEU A 67 9.86 17.63 -6.18
C LEU A 67 11.18 17.13 -5.55
N TYR A 68 11.07 16.33 -4.49
CA TYR A 68 12.19 15.78 -3.74
C TYR A 68 11.94 14.31 -3.44
N HIS A 69 13.02 13.55 -3.26
CA HIS A 69 12.94 12.16 -2.79
C HIS A 69 12.47 12.11 -1.34
N MET A 70 11.20 11.79 -1.15
CA MET A 70 10.52 11.77 0.15
C MET A 70 10.47 10.39 0.78
N GLY A 71 10.66 9.35 -0.02
CA GLY A 71 10.64 7.96 0.40
C GLY A 71 9.38 7.20 0.00
N TYR A 72 9.49 5.87 0.06
CA TYR A 72 8.47 4.93 -0.40
C TYR A 72 7.09 5.16 0.24
N GLY A 73 7.05 5.34 1.56
CA GLY A 73 5.79 5.55 2.26
C GLY A 73 5.13 6.88 1.89
N SER A 74 5.93 7.94 1.71
CA SER A 74 5.42 9.23 1.27
C SER A 74 4.81 9.16 -0.14
N ALA A 75 5.44 8.42 -1.05
CA ALA A 75 4.91 8.18 -2.39
C ALA A 75 3.56 7.42 -2.33
N LEU A 76 3.47 6.36 -1.52
CA LEU A 76 2.22 5.64 -1.32
C LEU A 76 1.12 6.53 -0.72
N GLN A 77 1.46 7.32 0.32
CA GLN A 77 0.49 8.21 0.96
C GLN A 77 -0.08 9.24 -0.01
N LEU A 78 0.75 9.79 -0.90
CA LEU A 78 0.29 10.68 -1.98
C LEU A 78 -0.70 9.96 -2.90
N GLY A 79 -0.44 8.69 -3.24
CA GLY A 79 -1.36 7.87 -4.02
C GLY A 79 -2.70 7.63 -3.30
N TYR A 80 -2.70 7.40 -1.98
CA TYR A 80 -3.93 7.27 -1.21
C TYR A 80 -4.73 8.59 -1.13
N GLN A 81 -4.03 9.72 -0.99
CA GLN A 81 -4.67 11.04 -1.03
C GLN A 81 -5.31 11.30 -2.40
N TYR A 82 -4.64 10.91 -3.48
CA TYR A 82 -5.21 10.95 -4.82
C TYR A 82 -6.46 10.07 -4.94
N ALA A 83 -6.41 8.84 -4.40
CA ALA A 83 -7.55 7.92 -4.41
C ALA A 83 -8.78 8.51 -3.68
N VAL A 84 -8.57 9.12 -2.51
CA VAL A 84 -9.63 9.79 -1.75
C VAL A 84 -10.22 10.96 -2.57
N ARG A 85 -9.36 11.81 -3.12
CA ARG A 85 -9.78 13.00 -3.88
C ARG A 85 -10.55 12.67 -5.15
N LYS A 86 -10.22 11.54 -5.79
CA LYS A 86 -10.84 11.05 -7.03
C LYS A 86 -11.99 10.07 -6.80
N ASP A 87 -12.36 9.83 -5.56
CA ASP A 87 -13.49 9.01 -5.14
C ASP A 87 -13.41 7.53 -5.52
N PHE A 88 -12.20 6.97 -5.58
CA PHE A 88 -12.03 5.53 -5.81
C PHE A 88 -12.60 4.70 -4.66
N SER A 89 -13.09 3.50 -4.96
CA SER A 89 -13.60 2.53 -3.98
C SER A 89 -12.51 1.59 -3.48
N TYR A 90 -11.55 1.27 -4.33
CA TYR A 90 -10.47 0.33 -4.04
C TYR A 90 -9.12 0.87 -4.51
N VAL A 91 -8.08 0.50 -3.78
CA VAL A 91 -6.69 0.76 -4.15
C VAL A 91 -5.91 -0.55 -4.12
N ILE A 92 -5.06 -0.78 -5.11
CA ILE A 92 -4.03 -1.82 -5.06
C ILE A 92 -2.69 -1.15 -5.23
N GLN A 93 -1.78 -1.36 -4.27
CA GLN A 93 -0.39 -0.95 -4.39
C GLN A 93 0.48 -2.11 -4.88
N LEU A 94 1.46 -1.80 -5.70
CA LEU A 94 2.35 -2.77 -6.32
C LEU A 94 3.69 -2.10 -6.60
N ASP A 95 4.80 -2.81 -6.36
CA ASP A 95 6.14 -2.26 -6.54
C ASP A 95 6.52 -2.16 -8.02
N ALA A 96 7.35 -1.14 -8.36
CA ALA A 96 7.82 -0.89 -9.73
C ALA A 96 8.92 -1.84 -10.19
N ASP A 97 9.48 -2.70 -9.32
CA ASP A 97 10.66 -3.52 -9.57
C ASP A 97 10.39 -4.84 -10.31
N GLY A 98 9.12 -5.11 -10.64
CA GLY A 98 8.70 -6.30 -11.38
C GLY A 98 8.70 -7.60 -10.58
N GLN A 99 8.87 -7.55 -9.26
CA GLN A 99 8.82 -8.76 -8.42
C GLN A 99 7.39 -9.30 -8.25
N HIS A 100 6.40 -8.44 -8.24
CA HIS A 100 5.00 -8.86 -8.12
C HIS A 100 4.42 -9.26 -9.49
N ASP A 101 3.89 -10.47 -9.57
CA ASP A 101 3.13 -10.88 -10.74
C ASP A 101 1.85 -10.05 -10.85
N VAL A 102 1.67 -9.41 -11.99
CA VAL A 102 0.51 -8.52 -12.21
C VAL A 102 -0.84 -9.26 -12.18
N GLY A 103 -0.85 -10.58 -12.44
CA GLY A 103 -2.04 -11.41 -12.32
C GLY A 103 -2.59 -11.53 -10.88
N ASN A 104 -1.80 -11.16 -9.87
CA ASN A 104 -2.29 -11.07 -8.49
C ASN A 104 -3.30 -9.91 -8.31
N VAL A 105 -3.21 -8.87 -9.13
CA VAL A 105 -4.05 -7.65 -9.01
C VAL A 105 -5.53 -8.01 -9.06
N MET A 106 -5.94 -8.78 -10.08
CA MET A 106 -7.34 -9.19 -10.22
C MET A 106 -7.82 -10.05 -9.06
N LYS A 107 -6.98 -10.98 -8.58
CA LYS A 107 -7.32 -11.84 -7.44
C LYS A 107 -7.53 -11.05 -6.16
N ILE A 108 -6.66 -10.05 -5.91
CA ILE A 108 -6.77 -9.14 -4.76
C ILE A 108 -8.04 -8.29 -4.89
N TYR A 109 -8.30 -7.75 -6.06
CA TYR A 109 -9.50 -6.97 -6.32
C TYR A 109 -10.78 -7.76 -6.08
N GLU A 110 -10.87 -8.98 -6.61
CA GLU A 110 -11.99 -9.89 -6.37
C GLU A 110 -12.17 -10.20 -4.87
N ARG A 111 -11.04 -10.45 -4.15
CA ARG A 111 -11.12 -10.72 -2.70
C ARG A 111 -11.62 -9.53 -1.89
N LEU A 112 -11.21 -8.31 -2.24
CA LEU A 112 -11.69 -7.08 -1.58
C LEU A 112 -13.21 -6.89 -1.69
N ARG A 113 -13.82 -7.41 -2.75
CA ARG A 113 -15.27 -7.31 -3.02
C ARG A 113 -16.08 -8.50 -2.53
N THR A 114 -15.41 -9.57 -2.17
CA THR A 114 -16.09 -10.79 -1.73
C THR A 114 -16.39 -10.72 -0.26
N VAL A 115 -17.68 -10.82 0.07
CA VAL A 115 -18.14 -10.93 1.46
C VAL A 115 -17.79 -12.30 2.04
N ASP A 116 -17.44 -12.34 3.31
CA ASP A 116 -17.27 -13.57 4.06
C ASP A 116 -18.63 -14.13 4.55
N ASP A 117 -18.61 -15.25 5.28
CA ASP A 117 -19.81 -15.88 5.83
C ASP A 117 -20.57 -14.97 6.84
N ASN A 118 -19.93 -13.90 7.33
CA ASN A 118 -20.52 -12.91 8.22
C ASN A 118 -21.11 -11.71 7.47
N GLY A 119 -20.98 -11.67 6.14
CA GLY A 119 -21.47 -10.58 5.30
C GLY A 119 -20.52 -9.38 5.22
N ASP A 120 -19.24 -9.56 5.57
CA ASP A 120 -18.26 -8.48 5.63
C ASP A 120 -17.11 -8.68 4.62
N CYS A 121 -16.65 -7.60 3.99
CA CYS A 121 -15.45 -7.59 3.16
C CYS A 121 -14.18 -7.28 3.97
N PRO A 122 -13.00 -7.74 3.54
CA PRO A 122 -11.75 -7.31 4.14
C PRO A 122 -11.47 -5.83 3.85
N ASP A 123 -10.88 -5.13 4.84
CA ASP A 123 -10.37 -3.78 4.65
C ASP A 123 -9.01 -3.78 3.92
N LEU A 124 -8.18 -4.80 4.21
CA LEU A 124 -6.88 -5.03 3.58
C LEU A 124 -6.74 -6.49 3.14
N VAL A 125 -6.17 -6.68 1.95
CA VAL A 125 -5.74 -7.98 1.43
C VAL A 125 -4.26 -7.92 1.10
N LEU A 126 -3.46 -8.77 1.76
CA LEU A 126 -2.02 -8.85 1.59
C LEU A 126 -1.66 -9.99 0.64
N GLY A 127 -0.89 -9.69 -0.41
CA GLY A 127 -0.31 -10.73 -1.28
C GLY A 127 0.89 -11.39 -0.61
N SER A 128 0.71 -12.59 -0.08
CA SER A 128 1.72 -13.29 0.75
C SER A 128 2.54 -14.29 -0.05
N ARG A 129 3.87 -14.22 0.09
CA ARG A 129 4.84 -15.15 -0.50
C ARG A 129 4.86 -16.50 0.19
N PHE A 130 4.36 -16.57 1.42
CA PHE A 130 4.56 -17.70 2.33
C PHE A 130 3.27 -18.43 2.68
N MET A 131 2.17 -18.03 2.10
CA MET A 131 0.90 -18.68 2.31
C MET A 131 0.83 -20.01 1.53
N GLN A 132 0.11 -21.00 2.05
CA GLN A 132 -0.11 -22.25 1.34
C GLN A 132 -0.79 -21.97 -0.02
N GLY A 133 -0.23 -22.50 -1.10
CA GLY A 133 -0.65 -22.22 -2.47
C GLY A 133 0.16 -21.13 -3.18
N ALA A 134 1.01 -20.38 -2.48
CA ALA A 134 2.00 -19.53 -3.14
C ALA A 134 3.16 -20.40 -3.68
N PRO A 135 3.68 -20.10 -4.88
CA PRO A 135 4.87 -20.76 -5.39
C PRO A 135 6.08 -20.51 -4.48
N ALA A 136 7.00 -21.49 -4.45
CA ALA A 136 8.19 -21.37 -3.61
C ALA A 136 9.04 -20.15 -4.00
N TYR A 137 9.18 -19.20 -3.06
CA TYR A 137 10.00 -18.02 -3.23
C TYR A 137 11.28 -18.13 -2.40
N PRO A 138 12.47 -18.09 -3.02
CA PRO A 138 13.73 -18.23 -2.31
C PRO A 138 14.01 -16.98 -1.47
N VAL A 139 14.12 -17.15 -0.17
CA VAL A 139 14.51 -16.09 0.78
C VAL A 139 15.69 -16.52 1.61
N SER A 140 16.60 -15.59 1.92
CA SER A 140 17.71 -15.84 2.81
C SER A 140 17.23 -16.16 4.22
N PHE A 141 18.06 -16.89 4.99
CA PHE A 141 17.75 -17.22 6.38
C PHE A 141 17.49 -15.96 7.23
N ALA A 142 18.29 -14.92 7.02
CA ALA A 142 18.11 -13.64 7.74
C ALA A 142 16.74 -13.01 7.47
N LYS A 143 16.26 -13.01 6.23
CA LYS A 143 14.91 -12.53 5.90
C LYS A 143 13.84 -13.40 6.53
N LYS A 144 13.98 -14.73 6.52
CA LYS A 144 13.03 -15.65 7.20
C LYS A 144 12.94 -15.34 8.70
N ALA A 145 14.08 -15.12 9.35
CA ALA A 145 14.12 -14.75 10.76
C ALA A 145 13.41 -13.40 11.01
N ALA A 146 13.61 -12.40 10.14
CA ALA A 146 12.94 -11.11 10.23
C ALA A 146 11.41 -11.25 10.10
N TYR A 147 10.92 -12.01 9.13
CA TYR A 147 9.49 -12.25 8.94
C TYR A 147 8.87 -12.99 10.13
N ALA A 148 9.56 -14.01 10.66
CA ALA A 148 9.11 -14.71 11.86
C ALA A 148 9.08 -13.80 13.09
N TRP A 149 10.06 -12.90 13.23
CA TRP A 149 10.12 -11.91 14.30
C TRP A 149 8.94 -10.95 14.27
N PHE A 150 8.72 -10.28 13.14
CA PHE A 150 7.62 -9.32 13.01
C PHE A 150 6.25 -9.99 13.04
N GLY A 151 6.09 -11.14 12.39
CA GLY A 151 4.87 -11.93 12.48
C GLY A 151 4.57 -12.40 13.91
N GLY A 152 5.61 -12.76 14.68
CA GLY A 152 5.51 -13.09 16.11
C GLY A 152 5.06 -11.92 16.97
N ILE A 153 5.63 -10.73 16.74
CA ILE A 153 5.22 -9.50 17.44
C ILE A 153 3.77 -9.13 17.11
N ILE A 154 3.39 -9.15 15.84
CA ILE A 154 2.00 -8.87 15.43
C ILE A 154 1.04 -9.87 16.09
N ARG A 155 1.38 -11.16 16.10
CA ARG A 155 0.56 -12.18 16.77
C ARG A 155 0.42 -11.92 18.27
N LEU A 156 1.51 -11.52 18.93
CA LEU A 156 1.51 -11.22 20.37
C LEU A 156 0.64 -10.00 20.70
N LEU A 157 0.74 -8.92 19.90
CA LEU A 157 0.13 -7.62 20.19
C LEU A 157 -1.30 -7.49 19.64
N ALA A 158 -1.58 -8.07 18.47
CA ALA A 158 -2.88 -7.98 17.80
C ALA A 158 -3.66 -9.31 17.74
N GLY A 159 -3.09 -10.43 18.24
CA GLY A 159 -3.75 -11.74 18.25
C GLY A 159 -3.86 -12.40 16.87
N LYS A 160 -3.44 -11.75 15.78
CA LYS A 160 -3.56 -12.23 14.40
C LYS A 160 -2.23 -12.78 13.90
N LYS A 161 -2.26 -14.00 13.33
CA LYS A 161 -1.09 -14.54 12.64
C LYS A 161 -1.01 -13.94 11.25
N ILE A 162 0.11 -13.29 10.93
CA ILE A 162 0.46 -12.79 9.59
C ILE A 162 1.75 -13.48 9.16
N MET A 163 1.76 -14.03 7.95
CA MET A 163 2.90 -14.79 7.42
C MET A 163 3.88 -13.90 6.65
N ASP A 164 3.38 -12.85 5.99
CA ASP A 164 4.19 -11.91 5.21
C ASP A 164 3.92 -10.45 5.60
N PRO A 165 4.41 -10.00 6.76
CA PRO A 165 4.12 -8.67 7.30
C PRO A 165 4.81 -7.51 6.56
N THR A 166 5.63 -7.83 5.55
CA THR A 166 6.43 -6.83 4.80
C THR A 166 6.18 -6.93 3.30
N THR A 167 5.01 -7.41 2.90
CA THR A 167 4.66 -7.45 1.47
C THR A 167 4.31 -6.06 0.96
N GLY A 168 4.91 -5.65 -0.17
CA GLY A 168 4.55 -4.42 -0.89
C GLY A 168 3.26 -4.54 -1.69
N LEU A 169 2.80 -5.77 -1.98
CA LEU A 169 1.56 -6.01 -2.70
C LEU A 169 0.38 -6.05 -1.74
N GLN A 170 -0.42 -5.00 -1.75
CA GLN A 170 -1.57 -4.86 -0.87
C GLN A 170 -2.77 -4.30 -1.61
N GLY A 171 -3.94 -4.85 -1.35
CA GLY A 171 -5.22 -4.27 -1.75
C GLY A 171 -5.90 -3.63 -0.55
N LEU A 172 -6.52 -2.48 -0.76
CA LEU A 172 -7.14 -1.67 0.27
C LEU A 172 -8.56 -1.28 -0.15
N GLY A 173 -9.52 -1.53 0.72
CA GLY A 173 -10.86 -0.95 0.61
C GLY A 173 -10.86 0.51 1.05
N ARG A 174 -11.94 1.25 0.70
CA ARG A 174 -12.05 2.70 0.94
C ARG A 174 -11.74 3.10 2.38
N ARG A 175 -12.27 2.39 3.36
CA ARG A 175 -12.03 2.66 4.78
C ARG A 175 -10.54 2.64 5.13
N ALA A 176 -9.78 1.69 4.59
CA ALA A 176 -8.36 1.51 4.89
C ALA A 176 -7.48 2.59 4.24
N PHE A 177 -7.62 2.82 2.92
CA PHE A 177 -6.77 3.81 2.26
C PHE A 177 -7.14 5.25 2.66
N THR A 178 -8.40 5.54 3.01
CA THR A 178 -8.79 6.85 3.58
C THR A 178 -8.08 7.09 4.91
N TYR A 179 -7.96 6.07 5.77
CA TYR A 179 -7.19 6.19 7.00
C TYR A 179 -5.71 6.46 6.72
N TYR A 180 -5.09 5.74 5.79
CA TYR A 180 -3.69 5.94 5.40
C TYR A 180 -3.43 7.29 4.73
N ALA A 181 -4.40 7.86 4.03
CA ALA A 181 -4.31 9.19 3.44
C ALA A 181 -4.17 10.31 4.49
N GLY A 182 -4.63 10.07 5.72
CA GLY A 182 -4.59 11.04 6.81
C GLY A 182 -3.17 11.36 7.26
N THR A 183 -2.91 12.63 7.59
CA THR A 183 -1.62 13.10 8.08
C THR A 183 -1.24 12.40 9.40
N GLY A 184 -0.04 11.84 9.46
CA GLY A 184 0.49 11.13 10.64
C GLY A 184 -0.11 9.75 10.88
N HIS A 185 -0.92 9.24 9.95
CA HIS A 185 -1.49 7.88 10.04
C HIS A 185 -0.67 6.83 9.33
N PHE A 186 0.29 7.21 8.51
CA PHE A 186 1.12 6.33 7.69
C PHE A 186 2.60 6.65 7.90
N ASP A 187 3.48 5.65 7.81
CA ASP A 187 4.93 5.86 7.95
C ASP A 187 5.52 6.33 6.62
N ASP A 188 6.18 7.48 6.61
CA ASP A 188 6.70 8.12 5.40
C ASP A 188 7.82 7.33 4.72
N LYS A 189 8.55 6.50 5.48
CA LYS A 189 9.76 5.83 4.98
C LYS A 189 9.62 4.32 4.85
N TYR A 190 9.08 3.67 5.87
CA TYR A 190 9.02 2.21 5.98
C TYR A 190 7.65 1.75 6.49
N PRO A 191 6.60 1.86 5.65
CA PRO A 191 5.26 1.41 6.02
C PRO A 191 5.12 -0.11 5.88
N ASP A 192 5.66 -0.83 6.85
CA ASP A 192 5.69 -2.30 6.85
C ASP A 192 4.87 -2.87 8.02
N ALA A 193 5.49 -3.71 8.86
CA ALA A 193 4.85 -4.34 10.01
C ALA A 193 4.24 -3.36 11.02
N ASN A 194 4.75 -2.13 11.11
CA ASN A 194 4.24 -1.07 11.98
C ASN A 194 2.85 -0.58 11.58
N VAL A 195 2.65 -0.27 10.28
CA VAL A 195 1.34 0.18 9.78
C VAL A 195 0.33 -0.97 9.76
N LEU A 196 0.79 -2.19 9.49
CA LEU A 196 -0.04 -3.39 9.55
C LEU A 196 -0.52 -3.66 10.99
N LEU A 197 0.37 -3.59 11.99
CA LEU A 197 -0.02 -3.68 13.39
C LEU A 197 -1.03 -2.60 13.77
N GLN A 198 -0.80 -1.37 13.31
CA GLN A 198 -1.71 -0.26 13.54
C GLN A 198 -3.12 -0.58 13.05
N MET A 199 -3.27 -1.07 11.82
CA MET A 199 -4.56 -1.42 11.25
C MET A 199 -5.25 -2.53 12.05
N LEU A 200 -4.53 -3.59 12.40
CA LEU A 200 -5.05 -4.68 13.22
C LEU A 200 -5.54 -4.21 14.58
N MET A 201 -4.75 -3.36 15.26
CA MET A 201 -5.13 -2.80 16.58
C MET A 201 -6.30 -1.83 16.51
N LEU A 202 -6.52 -1.18 15.38
CA LEU A 202 -7.67 -0.30 15.12
C LEU A 202 -8.92 -1.07 14.67
N GLY A 203 -8.85 -2.41 14.59
CA GLY A 203 -9.98 -3.27 14.24
C GLY A 203 -10.30 -3.33 12.75
N TYR A 204 -9.31 -3.04 11.88
CA TYR A 204 -9.44 -3.29 10.46
C TYR A 204 -9.33 -4.79 10.17
N ARG A 205 -10.09 -5.25 9.19
CA ARG A 205 -10.05 -6.64 8.72
C ARG A 205 -8.91 -6.81 7.73
N VAL A 206 -7.88 -7.50 8.14
CA VAL A 206 -6.70 -7.81 7.32
C VAL A 206 -6.72 -9.28 6.97
N GLU A 207 -6.58 -9.60 5.70
CA GLU A 207 -6.47 -10.97 5.22
C GLU A 207 -5.20 -11.16 4.39
N GLU A 208 -4.71 -12.38 4.32
CA GLU A 208 -3.64 -12.77 3.42
C GLU A 208 -4.17 -13.70 2.34
N MET A 209 -3.62 -13.59 1.14
CA MET A 209 -3.84 -14.54 0.07
C MET A 209 -2.51 -14.92 -0.60
N PRO A 210 -2.40 -16.14 -1.17
CA PRO A 210 -1.19 -16.55 -1.84
C PRO A 210 -0.93 -15.68 -3.06
N ALA A 211 0.29 -15.17 -3.20
CA ALA A 211 0.72 -14.34 -4.32
C ALA A 211 1.92 -14.96 -5.05
N LEU A 212 1.87 -14.92 -6.37
CA LEU A 212 3.02 -15.26 -7.22
C LEU A 212 4.00 -14.08 -7.22
N MET A 213 5.27 -14.38 -6.96
CA MET A 213 6.34 -13.40 -7.00
C MET A 213 7.50 -13.91 -7.85
N HIS A 214 8.11 -13.01 -8.58
CA HIS A 214 9.29 -13.24 -9.40
C HIS A 214 10.55 -12.78 -8.66
N GLN A 215 11.71 -13.34 -9.04
CA GLN A 215 12.97 -12.80 -8.57
C GLN A 215 13.24 -11.46 -9.29
N ARG A 216 13.79 -10.51 -8.56
CA ARG A 216 14.24 -9.24 -9.15
C ARG A 216 15.27 -9.51 -10.23
N THR A 217 15.04 -9.00 -11.43
CA THR A 217 15.93 -9.22 -12.57
C THR A 217 17.05 -8.21 -12.63
N GLU A 218 16.82 -6.96 -12.16
CA GLU A 218 17.80 -5.87 -12.16
C GLU A 218 17.66 -4.95 -10.94
N GLY A 219 18.73 -4.20 -10.63
CA GLY A 219 18.77 -3.23 -9.55
C GLY A 219 19.36 -3.75 -8.25
N THR A 220 19.73 -2.82 -7.36
CA THR A 220 20.27 -3.12 -6.03
C THR A 220 19.18 -3.08 -4.98
N SER A 221 19.14 -4.10 -4.09
CA SER A 221 18.24 -4.09 -2.94
C SER A 221 18.58 -2.92 -2.01
N MET A 222 17.58 -2.19 -1.52
CA MET A 222 17.75 -1.14 -0.50
C MET A 222 18.40 -1.63 0.80
N HIS A 223 18.54 -2.94 0.98
CA HIS A 223 19.03 -3.59 2.20
C HIS A 223 20.40 -4.23 2.02
N TRP A 224 21.41 -3.46 1.55
CA TRP A 224 22.78 -3.95 1.44
C TRP A 224 23.64 -3.53 2.65
N GLY A 225 24.57 -4.39 3.09
CA GLY A 225 25.51 -4.11 4.20
C GLY A 225 24.89 -4.24 5.60
N LEU A 226 25.16 -3.29 6.50
CA LEU A 226 24.60 -3.23 7.86
C LEU A 226 23.12 -2.78 7.89
N GLY A 227 22.57 -2.42 6.73
CA GLY A 227 21.18 -1.99 6.56
C GLY A 227 20.13 -2.94 7.14
N PRO A 228 20.24 -4.28 6.97
CA PRO A 228 19.24 -5.21 7.51
C PRO A 228 19.10 -5.17 9.04
N LEU A 229 20.20 -5.07 9.79
CA LEU A 229 20.17 -5.00 11.25
C LEU A 229 19.60 -3.66 11.73
N ALA A 230 20.03 -2.56 11.11
CA ALA A 230 19.51 -1.22 11.40
C ALA A 230 18.01 -1.14 11.08
N TYR A 231 17.58 -1.73 9.96
CA TYR A 231 16.17 -1.86 9.61
C TYR A 231 15.37 -2.65 10.67
N MET A 232 15.88 -3.81 11.10
CA MET A 232 15.24 -4.64 12.13
C MET A 232 15.02 -3.86 13.44
N LEU A 233 16.07 -3.17 13.92
CA LEU A 233 16.00 -2.34 15.12
C LEU A 233 14.99 -1.20 14.96
N ARG A 234 15.11 -0.43 13.88
CA ARG A 234 14.21 0.68 13.58
C ARG A 234 12.75 0.23 13.51
N MET A 235 12.46 -0.85 12.76
CA MET A 235 11.11 -1.38 12.63
C MET A 235 10.58 -1.89 13.97
N THR A 236 11.39 -2.54 14.80
CA THR A 236 11.01 -2.98 16.14
C THR A 236 10.61 -1.79 17.02
N PHE A 237 11.39 -0.69 16.99
CA PHE A 237 11.03 0.54 17.72
C PHE A 237 9.77 1.20 17.14
N SER A 238 9.61 1.22 15.84
CA SER A 238 8.41 1.77 15.20
C SER A 238 7.15 1.00 15.60
N VAL A 239 7.21 -0.34 15.59
CA VAL A 239 6.12 -1.22 16.05
C VAL A 239 5.79 -0.97 17.52
N ALA A 240 6.81 -0.84 18.40
CA ALA A 240 6.60 -0.53 19.79
C ALA A 240 5.97 0.85 20.01
N ALA A 241 6.41 1.86 19.24
CA ALA A 241 5.85 3.21 19.29
C ALA A 241 4.37 3.24 18.85
N VAL A 242 4.03 2.51 17.78
CA VAL A 242 2.64 2.36 17.33
C VAL A 242 1.78 1.70 18.41
N TRP A 243 2.27 0.61 19.00
CA TRP A 243 1.56 -0.08 20.09
C TRP A 243 1.31 0.82 21.29
N LEU A 244 2.35 1.55 21.76
CA LEU A 244 2.23 2.51 22.86
C LEU A 244 1.23 3.61 22.51
N ARG A 245 1.35 4.21 21.31
CA ARG A 245 0.46 5.28 20.86
C ARG A 245 -1.01 4.85 20.90
N ILE A 246 -1.32 3.68 20.38
CA ILE A 246 -2.72 3.22 20.33
C ILE A 246 -3.22 2.85 21.72
N ARG A 247 -2.38 2.23 22.55
CA ARG A 247 -2.80 1.79 23.88
C ARG A 247 -2.96 2.94 24.89
N TRP A 248 -2.15 4.01 24.76
CA TRP A 248 -2.11 5.10 25.74
C TRP A 248 -2.87 6.35 25.28
N ILE A 249 -2.97 6.61 23.99
CA ILE A 249 -3.64 7.81 23.46
C ILE A 249 -5.13 7.54 23.17
N ARG A 250 -5.53 6.29 23.01
CA ARG A 250 -6.93 5.86 22.94
C ARG A 250 -7.27 4.98 24.15
N PRO A 251 -7.54 5.56 25.33
CA PRO A 251 -8.20 4.81 26.38
C PRO A 251 -9.63 4.54 25.92
N ASP A 252 -9.94 3.25 25.74
CA ASP A 252 -11.30 2.73 25.69
C ASP A 252 -12.23 3.25 24.58
N SER A 253 -12.00 2.85 23.35
CA SER A 253 -13.08 2.84 22.37
C SER A 253 -13.52 1.41 22.07
N GLY A 254 -14.10 0.78 23.08
CA GLY A 254 -14.86 -0.48 22.97
C GLY A 254 -16.21 -0.29 22.27
N LYS A 255 -16.33 0.65 21.34
CA LYS A 255 -17.49 0.79 20.45
C LYS A 255 -16.99 0.84 19.01
N ARG A 256 -17.42 -0.15 18.23
CA ARG A 256 -17.40 -0.05 16.76
C ARG A 256 -17.83 1.36 16.40
N CYS A 257 -16.99 2.09 15.65
CA CYS A 257 -17.42 3.31 15.01
C CYS A 257 -18.54 2.93 14.03
N ALA A 258 -19.78 3.07 14.48
CA ALA A 258 -20.89 3.33 13.58
C ALA A 258 -20.51 4.56 12.77
N ALA A 259 -20.80 4.52 11.49
CA ALA A 259 -20.49 5.55 10.52
C ALA A 259 -20.62 6.95 11.13
N GLU A 260 -19.52 7.62 11.43
CA GLU A 260 -19.48 9.05 11.45
C GLU A 260 -19.47 9.49 10.00
N GLU A 261 -20.64 9.83 9.48
CA GLU A 261 -20.76 10.79 8.41
C GLU A 261 -20.06 12.05 8.87
N THR A 262 -18.79 12.16 8.53
CA THR A 262 -18.02 13.38 8.73
C THR A 262 -18.56 14.37 7.71
N SER A 263 -19.40 15.28 8.15
CA SER A 263 -19.70 16.52 7.43
C SER A 263 -18.36 17.20 7.12
N MET A 264 -17.98 17.14 5.85
CA MET A 264 -16.90 17.99 5.33
C MET A 264 -17.35 19.44 5.50
N PRO A 265 -16.48 20.36 5.92
CA PRO A 265 -16.80 21.78 5.82
C PRO A 265 -17.04 22.10 4.34
N ASP A 266 -18.14 22.82 4.09
CA ASP A 266 -18.57 23.22 2.78
C ASP A 266 -17.45 23.96 2.04
N ALA A 267 -17.32 23.68 0.74
CA ALA A 267 -16.30 24.23 -0.16
C ALA A 267 -16.44 25.75 -0.41
N GLU A 268 -17.28 26.44 0.31
CA GLU A 268 -17.48 27.89 0.20
C GLU A 268 -16.47 28.74 0.99
N ASP A 269 -15.79 28.19 2.01
CA ASP A 269 -14.87 28.99 2.85
C ASP A 269 -13.45 29.15 2.29
N LEU A 270 -13.13 28.58 1.13
CA LEU A 270 -11.78 28.65 0.53
C LEU A 270 -11.62 29.73 -0.57
N ASN A 271 -12.66 30.50 -0.87
CA ASN A 271 -12.60 31.46 -1.98
C ASN A 271 -12.26 32.90 -1.58
N ASP A 272 -12.14 33.21 -0.28
CA ASP A 272 -11.97 34.61 0.18
C ASP A 272 -10.52 35.03 0.48
N HIS A 273 -9.52 34.21 0.21
CA HIS A 273 -8.10 34.57 0.48
C HIS A 273 -7.15 34.56 -0.72
N VAL A 274 -7.66 34.60 -1.95
CA VAL A 274 -6.80 34.71 -3.16
C VAL A 274 -7.24 35.88 -4.02
N VAL A 275 -7.37 37.07 -3.45
CA VAL A 275 -7.24 38.37 -4.18
C VAL A 275 -6.86 39.46 -3.18
N SER A 276 -5.60 39.73 -3.01
CA SER A 276 -5.02 41.06 -2.77
C SER A 276 -3.49 40.96 -2.87
#